data_d5d2eb895d11c41ce48bd51c06b01bff
#
_entry.id   d5d2eb895d11c41ce48bd51c06b01bff
#
_cell.length_a   1.000
_cell.length_b   1.000
_cell.length_c   1.000
_cell.angle_alpha   90.00
_cell.angle_beta   90.00
_cell.angle_gamma   90.00
#
_symmetry.space_group_name_H-M   'P 1'
#
loop_
_entity.id
_entity.type
_entity.pdbx_description
1 polymer ?
#
loop_
_entity_poly.entity_id
_entity_poly.type
_entity_poly.pdbx_seq_one_letter_code
_entity_poly.pdbx_strand_id
1 'polypeptide(L)'
;MQMRALREYAARRSWSIVKQVREVNSGAVQREARETLLEAARRREIDVVLVWRLDRWGTSVTDLLNTLQELNHLGVGFVSLTEALDLTTRAGRAMAGLLAVFAAFEREILQDRTKAGLAHARQVGKRLGRPATVLVHAAEIRKLHRAGVSKSESARRVRVGRTSVRRILACDSSQE
;
A
#
# COMPACT_ATOMS: atom_id res chain seq x y z
N MET A 1 27.59 -11.88 10.08
CA MET A 1 27.36 -11.41 11.45
C MET A 1 25.89 -11.55 11.88
N GLN A 2 24.91 -10.97 11.18
CA GLN A 2 23.50 -10.94 11.58
C GLN A 2 22.88 -12.33 11.85
N MET A 3 22.99 -13.27 10.92
CA MET A 3 22.45 -14.63 11.06
C MET A 3 23.04 -15.41 12.24
N ARG A 4 24.32 -15.16 12.57
CA ARG A 4 24.94 -15.77 13.74
C ARG A 4 24.31 -15.26 15.04
N ALA A 5 24.14 -13.96 15.17
CA ALA A 5 23.53 -13.35 16.34
C ALA A 5 22.04 -13.79 16.53
N LEU A 6 21.26 -13.91 15.42
CA LEU A 6 19.90 -14.46 15.48
C LEU A 6 19.88 -15.90 15.99
N ARG A 7 20.78 -16.75 15.50
CA ARG A 7 20.91 -18.14 15.96
C ARG A 7 21.32 -18.24 17.43
N GLU A 8 22.28 -17.42 17.84
CA GLU A 8 22.73 -17.37 19.24
C GLU A 8 21.61 -16.89 20.17
N TYR A 9 20.78 -15.94 19.73
CA TYR A 9 19.62 -15.50 20.49
C TYR A 9 18.56 -16.60 20.60
N ALA A 10 18.21 -17.27 19.51
CA ALA A 10 17.28 -18.39 19.52
C ALA A 10 17.76 -19.53 20.43
N ALA A 11 19.06 -19.86 20.36
CA ALA A 11 19.66 -20.90 21.22
C ALA A 11 19.55 -20.53 22.72
N ARG A 12 19.83 -19.26 23.08
CA ARG A 12 19.68 -18.81 24.49
C ARG A 12 18.25 -18.89 25.02
N ARG A 13 17.26 -18.79 24.11
CA ARG A 13 15.83 -18.93 24.44
C ARG A 13 15.34 -20.37 24.30
N SER A 14 16.23 -21.33 23.97
CA SER A 14 15.87 -22.73 23.69
C SER A 14 14.81 -22.86 22.58
N TRP A 15 14.84 -21.98 21.59
CA TRP A 15 13.94 -22.00 20.45
C TRP A 15 14.52 -22.83 19.30
N SER A 16 13.68 -23.67 18.69
CA SER A 16 14.03 -24.40 17.47
C SER A 16 13.80 -23.52 16.25
N ILE A 17 14.78 -23.50 15.34
CA ILE A 17 14.68 -22.71 14.12
C ILE A 17 14.02 -23.56 13.03
N VAL A 18 12.76 -23.32 12.75
CA VAL A 18 11.97 -24.05 11.74
C VAL A 18 12.24 -23.51 10.33
N LYS A 19 12.36 -22.18 10.18
CA LYS A 19 12.52 -21.53 8.88
C LYS A 19 13.53 -20.40 8.96
N GLN A 20 14.36 -20.27 7.93
CA GLN A 20 15.30 -19.15 7.80
C GLN A 20 15.10 -18.51 6.44
N VAL A 21 14.88 -17.19 6.43
CA VAL A 21 14.75 -16.41 5.21
C VAL A 21 15.89 -15.39 5.16
N ARG A 22 16.61 -15.35 4.04
CA ARG A 22 17.63 -14.34 3.79
C ARG A 22 17.06 -13.26 2.91
N GLU A 23 17.17 -12.02 3.34
CA GLU A 23 16.90 -10.88 2.49
C GLU A 23 18.11 -10.56 1.61
N VAL A 24 17.87 -10.50 0.31
CA VAL A 24 18.83 -9.97 -0.67
C VAL A 24 18.25 -8.65 -1.18
N ASN A 25 18.85 -7.58 -0.80
CA ASN A 25 18.79 -6.14 -1.15
C ASN A 25 17.73 -5.55 -2.14
N SER A 26 16.55 -6.16 -2.39
CA SER A 26 15.50 -5.51 -3.17
C SER A 26 14.16 -5.51 -2.44
N GLY A 27 13.44 -4.38 -2.44
CA GLY A 27 12.16 -4.24 -1.73
C GLY A 27 11.05 -5.20 -2.20
N ALA A 28 11.17 -5.78 -3.40
CA ALA A 28 10.26 -6.82 -3.89
C ALA A 28 10.53 -8.17 -3.21
N VAL A 29 11.81 -8.56 -3.12
CA VAL A 29 12.25 -9.80 -2.45
C VAL A 29 11.97 -9.74 -0.94
N GLN A 30 12.11 -8.57 -0.34
CA GLN A 30 11.78 -8.34 1.07
C GLN A 30 10.30 -8.60 1.36
N ARG A 31 9.39 -8.17 0.47
CA ARG A 31 7.95 -8.43 0.60
C ARG A 31 7.63 -9.91 0.47
N GLU A 32 8.23 -10.61 -0.48
CA GLU A 32 8.04 -12.04 -0.69
C GLU A 32 8.55 -12.86 0.50
N ALA A 33 9.73 -12.52 1.01
CA ALA A 33 10.33 -13.13 2.20
C ALA A 33 9.43 -12.98 3.43
N ARG A 34 8.88 -11.77 3.65
CA ARG A 34 7.94 -11.48 4.73
C ARG A 34 6.64 -12.26 4.57
N GLU A 35 6.04 -12.26 3.37
CA GLU A 35 4.79 -12.98 3.11
C GLU A 35 4.94 -14.48 3.37
N THR A 36 6.08 -15.06 3.01
CA THR A 36 6.40 -16.46 3.31
C THR A 36 6.38 -16.76 4.82
N LEU A 37 6.83 -15.83 5.66
CA LEU A 37 6.79 -15.98 7.11
C LEU A 37 5.38 -15.74 7.68
N LEU A 38 4.62 -14.80 7.12
CA LEU A 38 3.23 -14.57 7.50
C LEU A 38 2.33 -15.75 7.14
N GLU A 39 2.54 -16.38 5.98
CA GLU A 39 1.84 -17.61 5.63
C GLU A 39 2.15 -18.74 6.61
N ALA A 40 3.42 -18.91 7.01
CA ALA A 40 3.78 -19.90 8.02
C ALA A 40 3.12 -19.59 9.39
N ALA A 41 3.02 -18.32 9.76
CA ALA A 41 2.31 -17.88 10.96
C ALA A 41 0.81 -18.20 10.89
N ARG A 42 0.15 -17.91 9.77
CA ARG A 42 -1.28 -18.21 9.51
C ARG A 42 -1.56 -19.73 9.58
N ARG A 43 -0.60 -20.55 9.13
CA ARG A 43 -0.67 -22.03 9.20
C ARG A 43 -0.27 -22.60 10.57
N ARG A 44 0.10 -21.74 11.52
CA ARG A 44 0.60 -22.14 12.85
C ARG A 44 1.84 -23.05 12.81
N GLU A 45 2.67 -22.85 11.80
CA GLU A 45 3.93 -23.57 11.63
C GLU A 45 5.08 -22.95 12.46
N ILE A 46 4.88 -21.71 12.93
CA ILE A 46 5.86 -20.95 13.70
C ILE A 46 5.17 -20.23 14.88
N ASP A 47 5.87 -20.13 16.01
CA ASP A 47 5.40 -19.45 17.21
C ASP A 47 6.00 -18.06 17.40
N VAL A 48 7.17 -17.82 16.79
CA VAL A 48 7.91 -16.55 16.91
C VAL A 48 8.60 -16.19 15.61
N VAL A 49 8.51 -14.93 15.23
CA VAL A 49 9.32 -14.31 14.17
C VAL A 49 10.46 -13.54 14.81
N LEU A 50 11.70 -13.87 14.44
CA LEU A 50 12.89 -13.21 14.95
C LEU A 50 13.59 -12.46 13.81
N VAL A 51 13.77 -11.15 13.96
CA VAL A 51 14.43 -10.29 12.96
C VAL A 51 15.65 -9.59 13.54
N TRP A 52 16.57 -9.20 12.68
CA TRP A 52 17.73 -8.42 13.09
C TRP A 52 17.33 -6.96 13.39
N ARG A 53 16.51 -6.33 12.49
CA ARG A 53 16.09 -4.93 12.57
C ARG A 53 14.66 -4.77 12.06
N LEU A 54 13.92 -3.81 12.62
CA LEU A 54 12.54 -3.49 12.21
C LEU A 54 12.44 -2.94 10.79
N ASP A 55 13.44 -2.18 10.34
CA ASP A 55 13.48 -1.62 8.98
C ASP A 55 13.58 -2.70 7.88
N ARG A 56 13.93 -3.92 8.26
CA ARG A 56 13.93 -5.09 7.37
C ARG A 56 12.56 -5.78 7.31
N TRP A 57 11.69 -5.48 8.25
CA TRP A 57 10.37 -6.12 8.32
C TRP A 57 9.26 -5.31 7.64
N GLY A 58 9.26 -3.99 7.73
CA GLY A 58 8.23 -3.11 7.17
C GLY A 58 8.79 -2.03 6.23
N THR A 59 8.03 -1.69 5.19
CA THR A 59 8.37 -0.64 4.23
C THR A 59 7.92 0.75 4.69
N SER A 60 7.01 0.81 5.66
CA SER A 60 6.53 2.01 6.34
C SER A 60 6.13 1.67 7.76
N VAL A 61 6.01 2.68 8.62
CA VAL A 61 5.55 2.51 10.01
C VAL A 61 4.16 1.85 10.05
N THR A 62 3.24 2.28 9.19
CA THR A 62 1.90 1.71 9.09
C THR A 62 1.93 0.23 8.67
N ASP A 63 2.75 -0.11 7.69
CA ASP A 63 2.91 -1.49 7.21
C ASP A 63 3.51 -2.39 8.29
N LEU A 64 4.53 -1.89 9.00
CA LEU A 64 5.12 -2.56 10.16
C LEU A 64 4.07 -2.85 11.24
N LEU A 65 3.31 -1.84 11.65
CA LEU A 65 2.33 -1.97 12.73
C LEU A 65 1.17 -2.91 12.36
N ASN A 66 0.66 -2.83 11.13
CA ASN A 66 -0.35 -3.76 10.65
C ASN A 66 0.14 -5.21 10.72
N THR A 67 1.38 -5.45 10.32
CA THR A 67 1.96 -6.79 10.34
C THR A 67 2.21 -7.30 11.77
N LEU A 68 2.66 -6.42 12.67
CA LEU A 68 2.81 -6.76 14.09
C LEU A 68 1.46 -7.06 14.76
N GLN A 69 0.40 -6.33 14.39
CA GLN A 69 -0.97 -6.62 14.85
C GLN A 69 -1.47 -7.96 14.34
N GLU A 70 -1.22 -8.28 13.07
CA GLU A 70 -1.58 -9.57 12.49
C GLU A 70 -0.89 -10.72 13.23
N LEU A 71 0.43 -10.65 13.44
CA LEU A 71 1.18 -11.65 14.19
C LEU A 71 0.65 -11.81 15.62
N ASN A 72 0.35 -10.70 16.31
CA ASN A 72 -0.23 -10.73 17.65
C ASN A 72 -1.61 -11.38 17.66
N HIS A 73 -2.45 -11.11 16.65
CA HIS A 73 -3.78 -11.74 16.52
C HIS A 73 -3.67 -13.24 16.27
N LEU A 74 -2.67 -13.67 15.51
CA LEU A 74 -2.37 -15.10 15.30
C LEU A 74 -1.73 -15.78 16.50
N GLY A 75 -1.38 -15.03 17.55
CA GLY A 75 -0.68 -15.54 18.73
C GLY A 75 0.82 -15.78 18.49
N VAL A 76 1.37 -15.27 17.39
CA VAL A 76 2.78 -15.41 17.03
C VAL A 76 3.58 -14.25 17.62
N GLY A 77 4.63 -14.57 18.38
CA GLY A 77 5.55 -13.60 18.94
C GLY A 77 6.41 -12.93 17.87
N PHE A 78 6.88 -11.72 18.15
CA PHE A 78 7.82 -11.02 17.29
C PHE A 78 8.95 -10.43 18.12
N VAL A 79 10.18 -10.62 17.67
CA VAL A 79 11.38 -10.10 18.36
C VAL A 79 12.30 -9.43 17.35
N SER A 80 12.70 -8.18 17.65
CA SER A 80 13.77 -7.48 16.93
C SER A 80 14.96 -7.29 17.85
N LEU A 81 16.16 -7.70 17.38
CA LEU A 81 17.34 -7.68 18.23
C LEU A 81 17.94 -6.28 18.40
N THR A 82 17.95 -5.48 17.34
CA THR A 82 18.62 -4.18 17.35
C THR A 82 17.83 -3.14 18.16
N GLU A 83 16.51 -3.13 18.04
CA GLU A 83 15.63 -2.20 18.74
C GLU A 83 15.18 -2.72 20.11
N ALA A 84 15.67 -3.88 20.54
CA ALA A 84 15.27 -4.55 21.79
C ALA A 84 13.75 -4.69 21.96
N LEU A 85 13.01 -4.85 20.84
CA LEU A 85 11.57 -5.05 20.84
C LEU A 85 11.26 -6.54 20.96
N ASP A 86 10.57 -6.92 22.03
CA ASP A 86 10.18 -8.31 22.31
C ASP A 86 8.68 -8.40 22.62
N LEU A 87 7.88 -8.74 21.60
CA LEU A 87 6.43 -8.89 21.73
C LEU A 87 6.00 -10.22 22.36
N THR A 88 6.93 -11.09 22.71
CA THR A 88 6.64 -12.29 23.50
C THR A 88 6.39 -11.93 24.98
N THR A 89 6.84 -10.75 25.42
CA THR A 89 6.65 -10.24 26.77
C THR A 89 5.35 -9.43 26.90
N ARG A 90 4.80 -9.34 28.14
CA ARG A 90 3.62 -8.50 28.43
C ARG A 90 3.89 -7.02 28.13
N ALA A 91 5.05 -6.52 28.53
CA ALA A 91 5.47 -5.14 28.30
C ALA A 91 5.62 -4.84 26.79
N GLY A 92 6.24 -5.71 26.03
CA GLY A 92 6.38 -5.55 24.57
C GLY A 92 5.03 -5.54 23.85
N ARG A 93 4.08 -6.40 24.25
CA ARG A 93 2.72 -6.37 23.70
C ARG A 93 1.98 -5.08 24.02
N ALA A 94 2.08 -4.58 25.25
CA ALA A 94 1.50 -3.28 25.64
C ALA A 94 2.09 -2.13 24.79
N MET A 95 3.41 -2.14 24.58
CA MET A 95 4.10 -1.16 23.73
C MET A 95 3.63 -1.21 22.27
N ALA A 96 3.46 -2.42 21.71
CA ALA A 96 2.91 -2.57 20.36
C ALA A 96 1.47 -2.05 20.26
N GLY A 97 0.65 -2.24 21.29
CA GLY A 97 -0.70 -1.67 21.37
C GLY A 97 -0.69 -0.14 21.34
N LEU A 98 0.18 0.50 22.10
CA LEU A 98 0.35 1.96 22.08
C LEU A 98 0.81 2.46 20.72
N LEU A 99 1.80 1.82 20.10
CA LEU A 99 2.27 2.18 18.76
C LEU A 99 1.15 2.05 17.71
N ALA A 100 0.30 1.04 17.82
CA ALA A 100 -0.85 0.85 16.93
C ALA A 100 -1.87 2.00 17.06
N VAL A 101 -2.15 2.48 18.27
CA VAL A 101 -3.02 3.65 18.51
C VAL A 101 -2.42 4.90 17.88
N PHE A 102 -1.13 5.14 18.05
CA PHE A 102 -0.44 6.29 17.43
C PHE A 102 -0.50 6.23 15.90
N ALA A 103 -0.30 5.06 15.30
CA ALA A 103 -0.39 4.91 13.83
C ALA A 103 -1.80 5.14 13.29
N ALA A 104 -2.83 4.72 14.02
CA ALA A 104 -4.22 5.02 13.66
C ALA A 104 -4.47 6.53 13.69
N PHE A 105 -4.03 7.20 14.75
CA PHE A 105 -4.15 8.65 14.89
C PHE A 105 -3.41 9.42 13.80
N GLU A 106 -2.18 9.03 13.47
CA GLU A 106 -1.42 9.65 12.37
C GLU A 106 -2.14 9.49 11.02
N ARG A 107 -2.74 8.32 10.78
CA ARG A 107 -3.51 8.04 9.57
C ARG A 107 -4.76 8.92 9.47
N GLU A 108 -5.48 9.12 10.58
CA GLU A 108 -6.65 10.01 10.63
C GLU A 108 -6.26 11.45 10.33
N ILE A 109 -5.19 11.97 10.95
CA ILE A 109 -4.67 13.32 10.67
C ILE A 109 -4.32 13.48 9.18
N LEU A 110 -3.65 12.51 8.58
CA LEU A 110 -3.29 12.55 7.15
C LEU A 110 -4.53 12.53 6.25
N GLN A 111 -5.53 11.74 6.60
CA GLN A 111 -6.80 11.73 5.88
C GLN A 111 -7.52 13.07 5.96
N ASP A 112 -7.56 13.68 7.14
CA ASP A 112 -8.24 14.95 7.33
C ASP A 112 -7.52 16.10 6.62
N ARG A 113 -6.19 16.13 6.65
CA ARG A 113 -5.38 17.05 5.83
C ARG A 113 -5.66 16.86 4.33
N THR A 114 -5.76 15.63 3.86
CA THR A 114 -6.07 15.33 2.45
C THR A 114 -7.47 15.79 2.08
N LYS A 115 -8.49 15.52 2.92
CA LYS A 115 -9.86 15.98 2.71
C LYS A 115 -9.95 17.51 2.69
N ALA A 116 -9.29 18.18 3.64
CA ALA A 116 -9.23 19.63 3.69
C ALA A 116 -8.55 20.22 2.44
N GLY A 117 -7.43 19.64 2.00
CA GLY A 117 -6.75 20.04 0.76
C GLY A 117 -7.61 19.86 -0.49
N LEU A 118 -8.35 18.75 -0.59
CA LEU A 118 -9.30 18.51 -1.68
C LEU A 118 -10.49 19.49 -1.65
N ALA A 119 -11.01 19.78 -0.46
CA ALA A 119 -12.08 20.78 -0.28
C ALA A 119 -11.63 22.18 -0.72
N HIS A 120 -10.45 22.60 -0.28
CA HIS A 120 -9.86 23.86 -0.70
C HIS A 120 -9.60 23.90 -2.22
N ALA A 121 -9.08 22.85 -2.80
CA ALA A 121 -8.86 22.78 -4.25
C ALA A 121 -10.17 22.92 -5.05
N ARG A 122 -11.29 22.34 -4.54
CA ARG A 122 -12.63 22.51 -5.14
C ARG A 122 -13.12 23.95 -5.02
N GLN A 123 -12.94 24.60 -3.88
CA GLN A 123 -13.34 26.01 -3.66
C GLN A 123 -12.58 26.96 -4.60
N VAL A 124 -11.30 26.68 -4.87
CA VAL A 124 -10.47 27.48 -5.81
C VAL A 124 -10.72 27.07 -7.28
N GLY A 125 -11.72 26.22 -7.55
CA GLY A 125 -12.10 25.80 -8.89
C GLY A 125 -11.11 24.85 -9.58
N LYS A 126 -10.16 24.28 -8.84
CA LYS A 126 -9.23 23.29 -9.40
C LYS A 126 -9.96 22.00 -9.74
N ARG A 127 -9.84 21.56 -10.98
CA ARG A 127 -10.38 20.27 -11.41
C ARG A 127 -9.58 19.13 -10.77
N LEU A 128 -10.27 18.31 -9.99
CA LEU A 128 -9.69 17.11 -9.36
C LEU A 128 -9.88 15.89 -10.26
N GLY A 129 -8.95 14.93 -10.15
CA GLY A 129 -8.99 13.67 -10.89
C GLY A 129 -8.12 13.66 -12.15
N ARG A 130 -8.31 12.64 -12.98
CA ARG A 130 -7.52 12.46 -14.20
C ARG A 130 -7.75 13.64 -15.16
N PRO A 131 -6.69 14.26 -15.72
CA PRO A 131 -6.83 15.30 -16.72
C PRO A 131 -7.70 14.84 -17.88
N ALA A 132 -8.58 15.72 -18.35
CA ALA A 132 -9.46 15.39 -19.47
C ALA A 132 -8.73 15.58 -20.81
N THR A 133 -7.69 14.80 -21.05
CA THR A 133 -6.84 14.87 -22.26
C THR A 133 -7.64 14.80 -23.54
N VAL A 134 -8.81 14.18 -23.53
CA VAL A 134 -9.68 14.05 -24.70
C VAL A 134 -10.40 15.35 -25.05
N LEU A 135 -10.57 16.29 -24.12
CA LEU A 135 -11.22 17.59 -24.39
C LEU A 135 -10.42 18.46 -25.35
N VAL A 136 -9.09 18.28 -25.43
CA VAL A 136 -8.26 18.97 -26.43
C VAL A 136 -8.72 18.63 -27.86
N HIS A 137 -9.26 17.44 -28.08
CA HIS A 137 -9.75 16.95 -29.37
C HIS A 137 -11.26 17.18 -29.58
N ALA A 138 -11.96 17.85 -28.65
CA ALA A 138 -13.41 17.99 -28.72
C ALA A 138 -13.88 18.73 -29.99
N ALA A 139 -13.21 19.80 -30.36
CA ALA A 139 -13.53 20.58 -31.57
C ALA A 139 -13.37 19.75 -32.85
N GLU A 140 -12.29 18.99 -32.95
CA GLU A 140 -12.03 18.10 -34.09
C GLU A 140 -13.01 16.95 -34.17
N ILE A 141 -13.36 16.31 -33.05
CA ILE A 141 -14.38 15.26 -32.98
C ILE A 141 -15.73 15.77 -33.46
N ARG A 142 -16.13 16.99 -33.02
CA ARG A 142 -17.39 17.62 -33.48
C ARG A 142 -17.38 17.92 -34.96
N LYS A 143 -16.27 18.42 -35.49
CA LYS A 143 -16.08 18.68 -36.92
C LYS A 143 -16.25 17.41 -37.75
N LEU A 144 -15.60 16.33 -37.36
CA LEU A 144 -15.70 15.02 -38.01
C LEU A 144 -17.13 14.47 -37.96
N HIS A 145 -17.81 14.63 -36.84
CA HIS A 145 -19.19 14.17 -36.68
C HIS A 145 -20.17 14.94 -37.60
N ARG A 146 -20.05 16.28 -37.69
CA ARG A 146 -20.84 17.11 -38.62
C ARG A 146 -20.57 16.76 -40.11
N ALA A 147 -19.37 16.31 -40.42
CA ALA A 147 -18.98 15.83 -41.75
C ALA A 147 -19.46 14.40 -42.04
N GLY A 148 -20.33 13.79 -41.17
CA GLY A 148 -20.87 12.46 -41.37
C GLY A 148 -19.91 11.30 -41.06
N VAL A 149 -18.74 11.58 -40.48
CA VAL A 149 -17.78 10.53 -40.14
C VAL A 149 -18.27 9.72 -38.94
N SER A 150 -18.20 8.39 -39.05
CA SER A 150 -18.64 7.50 -37.97
C SER A 150 -17.85 7.72 -36.67
N LYS A 151 -18.49 7.45 -35.52
CA LYS A 151 -17.88 7.57 -34.20
C LYS A 151 -16.62 6.69 -34.04
N SER A 152 -16.59 5.54 -34.70
CA SER A 152 -15.44 4.63 -34.70
C SER A 152 -14.27 5.18 -35.53
N GLU A 153 -14.57 5.75 -36.68
CA GLU A 153 -13.58 6.35 -37.56
C GLU A 153 -13.00 7.64 -36.94
N SER A 154 -13.86 8.49 -36.35
CA SER A 154 -13.43 9.66 -35.58
C SER A 154 -12.49 9.28 -34.44
N ALA A 155 -12.79 8.22 -33.72
CA ALA A 155 -11.94 7.70 -32.63
C ALA A 155 -10.54 7.28 -33.14
N ARG A 156 -10.47 6.63 -34.32
CA ARG A 156 -9.22 6.24 -34.96
C ARG A 156 -8.38 7.44 -35.41
N ARG A 157 -9.01 8.40 -36.11
CA ARG A 157 -8.33 9.61 -36.60
C ARG A 157 -7.71 10.45 -35.50
N VAL A 158 -8.47 10.63 -34.43
CA VAL A 158 -8.04 11.46 -33.28
C VAL A 158 -7.25 10.65 -32.23
N ARG A 159 -7.05 9.37 -32.44
CA ARG A 159 -6.32 8.45 -31.53
C ARG A 159 -6.86 8.43 -30.09
N VAL A 160 -8.20 8.46 -29.95
CA VAL A 160 -8.89 8.38 -28.66
C VAL A 160 -9.83 7.20 -28.60
N GLY A 161 -10.23 6.79 -27.41
CA GLY A 161 -11.21 5.69 -27.26
C GLY A 161 -12.61 6.07 -27.79
N ARG A 162 -13.32 5.14 -28.43
CA ARG A 162 -14.69 5.33 -28.94
C ARG A 162 -15.68 5.81 -27.85
N THR A 163 -15.52 5.34 -26.61
CA THR A 163 -16.30 5.80 -25.45
C THR A 163 -16.11 7.27 -25.16
N SER A 164 -14.88 7.80 -25.36
CA SER A 164 -14.55 9.19 -25.19
C SER A 164 -15.21 10.06 -26.26
N VAL A 165 -15.23 9.60 -27.51
CA VAL A 165 -15.96 10.28 -28.61
C VAL A 165 -17.45 10.35 -28.30
N ARG A 166 -18.07 9.25 -27.85
CA ARG A 166 -19.49 9.23 -27.43
C ARG A 166 -19.79 10.24 -26.34
N ARG A 167 -18.92 10.33 -25.32
CA ARG A 167 -19.08 11.25 -24.19
C ARG A 167 -18.99 12.73 -24.63
N ILE A 168 -18.07 13.06 -25.55
CA ILE A 168 -17.95 14.42 -26.08
C ILE A 168 -19.20 14.82 -26.86
N LEU A 169 -19.71 13.93 -27.70
CA LEU A 169 -20.90 14.21 -28.50
C LEU A 169 -22.20 14.23 -27.67
N ALA A 170 -22.27 13.49 -26.57
CA ALA A 170 -23.42 13.50 -25.66
C ALA A 170 -23.52 14.77 -24.82
N CYS A 171 -22.39 15.43 -24.50
CA CYS A 171 -22.41 16.71 -23.79
C CYS A 171 -23.01 17.87 -24.60
N ASP A 172 -23.08 17.77 -25.92
CA ASP A 172 -23.66 18.81 -26.78
C ASP A 172 -25.20 18.70 -26.85
N SER A 173 -25.75 17.47 -26.74
CA SER A 173 -27.21 17.26 -26.78
C SER A 173 -27.96 17.68 -25.49
N SER A 174 -27.21 18.10 -24.47
CA SER A 174 -27.80 18.59 -23.19
C SER A 174 -27.79 20.12 -23.06
N GLN A 175 -27.41 20.87 -24.11
CA GLN A 175 -27.35 22.33 -24.14
C GLN A 175 -28.34 22.95 -25.17
N GLU A 176 -29.14 22.14 -25.84
CA GLU A 176 -30.33 22.52 -26.59
C GLU A 176 -31.60 22.24 -25.76
#